data_43cb5c6f6929ea89725ecdba6955b97c
#
_entry.id   43cb5c6f6929ea89725ecdba6955b97c
#
_cell.length_a   1.000
_cell.length_b   1.000
_cell.length_c   1.000
_cell.angle_alpha   90.00
_cell.angle_beta   90.00
_cell.angle_gamma   90.00
#
_symmetry.space_group_name_H-M   'P 1'
#
loop_
_entity.id
_entity.type
_entity.pdbx_description
1 polymer ?
#
loop_
_entity_poly.entity_id
_entity_poly.type
_entity_poly.pdbx_seq_one_letter_code
_entity_poly.pdbx_strand_id
1 'polypeptide(L)'
;MIELSSEHIADFRRDGFSKSQNGVLSPAKQLIIANWLIIIAAGIFITDAMWSPGLLWGHSAWHDLTRTVEFNAAIRRGDLFPMWSPDFYHGYGSPLFQFYSPLVYFLVEMPLLVGIDLESALKLTFVMLLIASGLTMYQLVSANMSRWAGTFAAVLYMIAPYRMLDLYERHALAEHAAFTWLPLIVLGTQQFIMKGRPAAAVTAVIATAGLILTHNVTALIGLPVCILSGWLLSGRGRSAETILRAFCPVLGVGVAAFFWWPAFRARHLVLAKESLTKGYFDFHQHFIGPLRLFGWDHAVTDHMPLCIGWIHLAVATGALAFLWNRKWRTPWSVVGVSITAVGLLMCEKISTGVWQIVPLLSYVQFPWRFLTLAVFGIAMCGAAVIHRVESVNARLALPFVLAGIVSVLSVYFPIYSAAKLLAADRSTGAISEMTPEQTIALEVGHRLIRFDELVTPNTIRSADERGTSKDDFLPVGVQDKPIVPSINFVSAESGVVLRCERTAFNEYRATVDMRESGPVRLEQFWFPGWSAHVDRQDVAVTACTNSAVACCDVPAGSHVVELKYIGLPEHRLGALVSCASIASLVAILSIGGIRRRFGVESPP
;
A
#
# COMPACT_ATOMS: atom_id res chain seq x y z
N MET A 1 -19.89 -34.79 12.12
CA MET A 1 -21.11 -34.39 11.42
C MET A 1 -21.93 -33.61 12.43
N ILE A 2 -21.94 -32.31 12.36
CA ILE A 2 -22.87 -31.43 13.07
C ILE A 2 -23.56 -30.68 11.95
N GLU A 3 -24.81 -31.05 11.70
CA GLU A 3 -25.72 -30.32 10.84
C GLU A 3 -25.91 -28.92 11.43
N LEU A 4 -25.34 -27.91 10.79
CA LEU A 4 -25.75 -26.52 10.97
C LEU A 4 -27.10 -26.39 10.29
N SER A 5 -28.16 -26.18 11.08
CA SER A 5 -29.53 -26.12 10.62
C SER A 5 -29.70 -25.16 9.45
N SER A 6 -30.30 -25.66 8.40
CA SER A 6 -30.65 -24.95 7.17
C SER A 6 -31.54 -23.71 7.39
N GLU A 7 -32.07 -23.52 8.58
CA GLU A 7 -32.95 -22.40 8.95
C GLU A 7 -32.20 -21.05 9.04
N HIS A 8 -30.99 -21.01 9.57
CA HIS A 8 -30.22 -19.74 9.67
C HIS A 8 -29.74 -19.21 8.31
N ILE A 9 -29.62 -20.09 7.32
CA ILE A 9 -29.25 -19.71 5.95
C ILE A 9 -30.48 -19.27 5.15
N ALA A 10 -31.66 -19.81 5.48
CA ALA A 10 -32.93 -19.48 4.84
C ALA A 10 -33.43 -18.07 5.23
N ASP A 11 -33.22 -17.65 6.46
CA ASP A 11 -33.58 -16.29 6.93
C ASP A 11 -32.77 -15.18 6.22
N PHE A 12 -31.51 -15.42 5.87
CA PHE A 12 -30.71 -14.45 5.11
C PHE A 12 -31.21 -14.25 3.66
N ARG A 13 -31.95 -15.25 3.10
CA ARG A 13 -32.51 -15.15 1.74
C ARG A 13 -33.89 -14.47 1.71
N ARG A 14 -34.69 -14.54 2.78
CA ARG A 14 -36.03 -13.94 2.82
C ARG A 14 -36.01 -12.44 3.11
N ASP A 15 -35.06 -11.93 3.90
CA ASP A 15 -35.05 -10.52 4.32
C ASP A 15 -34.35 -9.57 3.35
N GLY A 16 -33.80 -10.06 2.26
CA GLY A 16 -33.01 -9.25 1.30
C GLY A 16 -33.79 -8.17 0.55
N PHE A 17 -35.13 -8.24 0.45
CA PHE A 17 -35.94 -7.33 -0.37
C PHE A 17 -37.33 -7.00 0.18
N SER A 18 -37.61 -7.24 1.45
CA SER A 18 -38.86 -6.75 2.06
C SER A 18 -38.67 -5.27 2.46
N LYS A 19 -39.24 -4.34 1.72
CA LYS A 19 -39.51 -2.98 2.19
C LYS A 19 -40.48 -3.10 3.37
N SER A 20 -40.00 -2.80 4.58
CA SER A 20 -40.90 -2.58 5.72
C SER A 20 -41.85 -1.43 5.37
N GLN A 21 -43.13 -1.63 5.51
CA GLN A 21 -44.17 -0.64 5.27
C GLN A 21 -44.07 0.60 6.20
N ASN A 22 -43.18 0.59 7.21
CA ASN A 22 -43.07 1.63 8.24
C ASN A 22 -41.70 2.34 8.28
N GLY A 23 -40.86 2.26 7.26
CA GLY A 23 -39.56 2.99 7.23
C GLY A 23 -38.51 2.52 8.27
N VAL A 24 -38.85 1.58 9.15
CA VAL A 24 -37.92 1.04 10.17
C VAL A 24 -37.08 -0.08 9.57
N LEU A 25 -35.75 0.03 9.74
CA LEU A 25 -34.82 -1.01 9.28
C LEU A 25 -35.08 -2.32 10.02
N SER A 26 -34.92 -3.46 9.33
CA SER A 26 -35.02 -4.77 10.00
C SER A 26 -33.96 -4.89 11.11
N PRO A 27 -34.25 -5.65 12.20
CA PRO A 27 -33.30 -5.84 13.31
C PRO A 27 -31.93 -6.34 12.85
N ALA A 28 -31.88 -7.16 11.81
CA ALA A 28 -30.65 -7.65 11.21
C ALA A 28 -29.82 -6.51 10.55
N LYS A 29 -30.47 -5.56 9.87
CA LYS A 29 -29.81 -4.39 9.29
C LYS A 29 -29.34 -3.41 10.37
N GLN A 30 -30.17 -3.20 11.41
CA GLN A 30 -29.79 -2.37 12.56
C GLN A 30 -28.51 -2.89 13.23
N LEU A 31 -28.40 -4.21 13.42
CA LEU A 31 -27.23 -4.83 14.02
C LEU A 31 -25.98 -4.69 13.11
N ILE A 32 -26.10 -4.80 11.79
CA ILE A 32 -24.99 -4.55 10.87
C ILE A 32 -24.49 -3.12 11.01
N ILE A 33 -25.39 -2.15 11.00
CA ILE A 33 -25.06 -0.73 11.15
C ILE A 33 -24.38 -0.48 12.49
N ALA A 34 -24.90 -1.05 13.59
CA ALA A 34 -24.29 -0.90 14.91
C ALA A 34 -22.85 -1.43 14.95
N ASN A 35 -22.57 -2.60 14.35
CA ASN A 35 -21.20 -3.13 14.28
C ASN A 35 -20.27 -2.24 13.43
N TRP A 36 -20.75 -1.70 12.31
CA TRP A 36 -19.97 -0.77 11.50
C TRP A 36 -19.68 0.53 12.27
N LEU A 37 -20.66 1.07 13.00
CA LEU A 37 -20.48 2.26 13.84
C LEU A 37 -19.43 2.02 14.94
N ILE A 38 -19.41 0.83 15.56
CA ILE A 38 -18.38 0.47 16.55
C ILE A 38 -16.99 0.45 15.89
N ILE A 39 -16.85 -0.14 14.70
CA ILE A 39 -15.58 -0.20 13.99
C ILE A 39 -15.10 1.18 13.57
N ILE A 40 -15.99 2.02 13.04
CA ILE A 40 -15.69 3.40 12.65
C ILE A 40 -15.29 4.22 13.88
N ALA A 41 -16.07 4.15 14.96
CA ALA A 41 -15.76 4.85 16.21
C ALA A 41 -14.42 4.41 16.80
N ALA A 42 -14.11 3.11 16.79
CA ALA A 42 -12.81 2.59 17.20
C ALA A 42 -11.69 3.14 16.31
N GLY A 43 -11.88 3.18 14.98
CA GLY A 43 -10.90 3.74 14.04
C GLY A 43 -10.64 5.22 14.29
N ILE A 44 -11.68 6.02 14.50
CA ILE A 44 -11.57 7.46 14.84
C ILE A 44 -10.83 7.63 16.18
N PHE A 45 -11.16 6.81 17.18
CA PHE A 45 -10.52 6.85 18.50
C PHE A 45 -9.03 6.46 18.41
N ILE A 46 -8.71 5.40 17.68
CA ILE A 46 -7.31 4.95 17.48
C ILE A 46 -6.48 6.03 16.78
N THR A 47 -7.08 6.81 15.90
CA THR A 47 -6.42 7.86 15.12
C THR A 47 -6.50 9.25 15.77
N ASP A 48 -6.74 9.33 17.08
CA ASP A 48 -6.87 10.60 17.81
C ASP A 48 -5.70 11.57 17.54
N ALA A 49 -4.46 11.07 17.48
CA ALA A 49 -3.29 11.89 17.20
C ALA A 49 -3.29 12.53 15.80
N MET A 50 -3.96 11.92 14.81
CA MET A 50 -4.06 12.49 13.47
C MET A 50 -4.92 13.75 13.41
N TRP A 51 -5.75 14.02 14.41
CA TRP A 51 -6.60 15.22 14.46
C TRP A 51 -5.88 16.43 15.04
N SER A 52 -4.65 16.26 15.53
CA SER A 52 -3.82 17.39 16.00
C SER A 52 -3.31 18.20 14.80
N PRO A 53 -3.11 19.53 14.94
CA PRO A 53 -2.45 20.33 13.90
C PRO A 53 -1.04 19.82 13.60
N GLY A 54 -0.62 19.97 12.34
CA GLY A 54 0.70 19.56 11.87
C GLY A 54 0.75 18.08 11.44
N LEU A 55 1.60 17.77 10.46
CA LEU A 55 1.85 16.39 10.03
C LEU A 55 2.64 15.67 11.12
N LEU A 56 2.21 14.46 11.48
CA LEU A 56 2.98 13.64 12.39
C LEU A 56 4.31 13.28 11.73
N TRP A 57 5.41 13.60 12.41
CA TRP A 57 6.72 13.24 11.93
C TRP A 57 6.94 11.74 12.04
N GLY A 58 7.43 11.11 10.97
CA GLY A 58 7.75 9.69 10.92
C GLY A 58 8.78 9.42 9.84
N HIS A 59 9.34 8.20 9.82
CA HIS A 59 10.44 7.84 8.93
C HIS A 59 10.16 8.10 7.44
N SER A 60 8.90 7.98 6.99
CA SER A 60 8.50 8.18 5.60
C SER A 60 7.64 9.43 5.39
N ALA A 61 7.37 10.21 6.44
CA ALA A 61 6.44 11.35 6.36
C ALA A 61 6.85 12.36 5.28
N TRP A 62 8.14 12.70 5.24
CA TRP A 62 8.69 13.60 4.24
C TRP A 62 8.58 13.03 2.82
N HIS A 63 8.86 11.73 2.66
CA HIS A 63 8.74 11.07 1.36
C HIS A 63 7.29 11.00 0.87
N ASP A 64 6.34 10.69 1.76
CA ASP A 64 4.93 10.67 1.40
C ASP A 64 4.43 12.07 1.02
N LEU A 65 4.90 13.10 1.73
CA LEU A 65 4.58 14.49 1.46
C LEU A 65 5.12 14.92 0.08
N THR A 66 6.43 14.79 -0.15
CA THR A 66 7.07 15.22 -1.40
C THR A 66 6.56 14.49 -2.62
N ARG A 67 6.34 13.16 -2.51
CA ARG A 67 5.74 12.35 -3.58
C ARG A 67 4.31 12.78 -3.88
N THR A 68 3.53 13.09 -2.86
CA THR A 68 2.14 13.55 -3.05
C THR A 68 2.12 14.90 -3.76
N VAL A 69 2.99 15.84 -3.40
CA VAL A 69 3.08 17.15 -4.07
C VAL A 69 3.43 16.96 -5.55
N GLU A 70 4.42 16.13 -5.83
CA GLU A 70 4.86 15.85 -7.21
C GLU A 70 3.76 15.16 -8.01
N PHE A 71 3.05 14.20 -7.40
CA PHE A 71 1.92 13.52 -8.02
C PHE A 71 0.75 14.47 -8.30
N ASN A 72 0.39 15.33 -7.33
CA ASN A 72 -0.65 16.34 -7.49
C ASN A 72 -0.29 17.35 -8.60
N ALA A 73 0.98 17.79 -8.67
CA ALA A 73 1.45 18.67 -9.73
C ALA A 73 1.31 18.04 -11.13
N ALA A 74 1.53 16.72 -11.24
CA ALA A 74 1.32 15.97 -12.47
C ALA A 74 -0.16 15.93 -12.87
N ILE A 75 -1.03 15.52 -11.94
CA ILE A 75 -2.49 15.42 -12.17
C ILE A 75 -3.06 16.78 -12.59
N ARG A 76 -2.70 17.86 -11.89
CA ARG A 76 -3.18 19.22 -12.22
C ARG A 76 -2.70 19.71 -13.59
N ARG A 77 -1.62 19.19 -14.12
CA ARG A 77 -1.10 19.49 -15.46
C ARG A 77 -1.56 18.48 -16.53
N GLY A 78 -2.51 17.60 -16.19
CA GLY A 78 -3.14 16.66 -17.12
C GLY A 78 -2.36 15.35 -17.33
N ASP A 79 -1.26 15.10 -16.62
CA ASP A 79 -0.60 13.80 -16.60
C ASP A 79 -1.31 12.89 -15.57
N LEU A 80 -2.29 12.13 -16.06
CA LEU A 80 -3.13 11.29 -15.19
C LEU A 80 -2.42 10.02 -14.72
N PHE A 81 -1.27 9.69 -15.27
CA PHE A 81 -0.49 8.53 -14.86
C PHE A 81 1.00 8.86 -14.92
N PRO A 82 1.47 9.71 -13.98
CA PRO A 82 2.85 10.14 -13.98
C PRO A 82 3.82 8.97 -13.80
N MET A 83 4.88 8.95 -14.58
CA MET A 83 5.94 7.94 -14.51
C MET A 83 7.29 8.57 -14.15
N TRP A 84 7.46 9.84 -14.45
CA TRP A 84 8.66 10.62 -14.22
C TRP A 84 8.37 11.75 -13.25
N SER A 85 9.24 11.96 -12.26
CA SER A 85 9.17 13.04 -11.27
C SER A 85 10.24 14.07 -11.59
N PRO A 86 9.94 15.14 -12.33
CA PRO A 86 10.94 16.04 -12.89
C PRO A 86 11.61 16.98 -11.87
N ASP A 87 10.99 17.20 -10.72
CA ASP A 87 11.50 18.17 -9.75
C ASP A 87 12.42 17.53 -8.68
N PHE A 88 12.53 16.18 -8.62
CA PHE A 88 13.47 15.50 -7.73
C PHE A 88 14.92 15.64 -8.18
N TYR A 89 15.86 15.39 -7.28
CA TYR A 89 17.31 15.50 -7.51
C TYR A 89 17.71 16.89 -8.05
N HIS A 90 17.32 17.96 -7.35
CA HIS A 90 17.56 19.34 -7.76
C HIS A 90 16.96 19.70 -9.13
N GLY A 91 15.88 19.01 -9.54
CA GLY A 91 15.23 19.21 -10.82
C GLY A 91 15.85 18.44 -11.98
N TYR A 92 16.72 17.46 -11.70
CA TYR A 92 17.23 16.53 -12.71
C TYR A 92 16.34 15.33 -12.91
N GLY A 93 15.31 15.18 -12.09
CA GLY A 93 14.23 14.21 -12.24
C GLY A 93 14.56 12.78 -11.81
N SER A 94 13.52 11.97 -11.71
CA SER A 94 13.60 10.57 -11.32
C SER A 94 12.46 9.75 -11.90
N PRO A 95 12.66 8.49 -12.32
CA PRO A 95 11.58 7.58 -12.73
C PRO A 95 10.83 6.98 -11.52
N LEU A 96 10.64 7.74 -10.43
CA LEU A 96 10.09 7.23 -9.17
C LEU A 96 8.76 6.51 -9.37
N PHE A 97 7.78 7.14 -10.01
CA PHE A 97 6.44 6.59 -10.19
C PHE A 97 6.38 5.43 -11.21
N GLN A 98 7.48 5.22 -11.95
CA GLN A 98 7.64 4.00 -12.76
C GLN A 98 7.76 2.75 -11.88
N PHE A 99 8.30 2.88 -10.65
CA PHE A 99 8.63 1.76 -9.75
C PHE A 99 7.81 1.75 -8.46
N TYR A 100 7.30 2.89 -8.04
CA TYR A 100 6.56 3.02 -6.79
C TYR A 100 5.06 2.88 -7.02
N SER A 101 4.41 2.01 -6.22
CA SER A 101 2.99 1.68 -6.35
C SER A 101 2.09 2.93 -6.28
N PRO A 102 1.30 3.25 -7.32
CA PRO A 102 0.68 4.56 -7.48
C PRO A 102 -0.65 4.74 -6.75
N LEU A 103 -1.34 3.65 -6.36
CA LEU A 103 -2.73 3.72 -5.90
C LEU A 103 -2.92 4.58 -4.64
N VAL A 104 -1.94 4.58 -3.74
CA VAL A 104 -2.02 5.39 -2.51
C VAL A 104 -2.05 6.89 -2.82
N TYR A 105 -1.29 7.33 -3.82
CA TYR A 105 -1.29 8.74 -4.23
C TYR A 105 -2.60 9.14 -4.90
N PHE A 106 -3.23 8.26 -5.68
CA PHE A 106 -4.58 8.49 -6.17
C PHE A 106 -5.61 8.61 -5.03
N LEU A 107 -5.44 7.84 -3.94
CA LEU A 107 -6.34 7.95 -2.78
C LEU A 107 -6.15 9.26 -2.03
N VAL A 108 -4.91 9.77 -1.92
CA VAL A 108 -4.63 11.11 -1.34
C VAL A 108 -5.10 12.22 -2.29
N GLU A 109 -5.02 12.00 -3.60
CA GLU A 109 -5.47 12.99 -4.60
C GLU A 109 -6.98 13.26 -4.54
N MET A 110 -7.80 12.26 -4.17
CA MET A 110 -9.26 12.44 -4.07
C MET A 110 -9.67 13.62 -3.17
N PRO A 111 -9.24 13.71 -1.90
CA PRO A 111 -9.55 14.88 -1.07
C PRO A 111 -8.86 16.17 -1.56
N LEU A 112 -7.67 16.10 -2.17
CA LEU A 112 -6.99 17.27 -2.75
C LEU A 112 -7.80 17.89 -3.91
N LEU A 113 -8.41 17.07 -4.76
CA LEU A 113 -9.23 17.53 -5.89
C LEU A 113 -10.50 18.25 -5.44
N VAL A 114 -11.03 17.96 -4.25
CA VAL A 114 -12.19 18.67 -3.68
C VAL A 114 -11.78 19.85 -2.78
N GLY A 115 -10.48 20.21 -2.76
CA GLY A 115 -9.97 21.41 -2.11
C GLY A 115 -9.59 21.25 -0.64
N ILE A 116 -9.44 19.99 -0.15
CA ILE A 116 -8.85 19.73 1.15
C ILE A 116 -7.33 19.96 1.05
N ASP A 117 -6.74 20.61 2.04
CA ASP A 117 -5.31 20.87 2.07
C ASP A 117 -4.49 19.56 2.17
N LEU A 118 -3.21 19.64 1.82
CA LEU A 118 -2.32 18.48 1.68
C LEU A 118 -2.16 17.69 2.99
N GLU A 119 -1.98 18.39 4.11
CA GLU A 119 -1.83 17.77 5.42
C GLU A 119 -3.09 17.00 5.81
N SER A 120 -4.25 17.66 5.71
CA SER A 120 -5.55 17.06 6.01
C SER A 120 -5.88 15.92 5.06
N ALA A 121 -5.51 16.01 3.79
CA ALA A 121 -5.71 14.96 2.79
C ALA A 121 -4.92 13.69 3.12
N LEU A 122 -3.64 13.83 3.49
CA LEU A 122 -2.80 12.71 3.94
C LEU A 122 -3.38 12.05 5.19
N LYS A 123 -3.68 12.84 6.24
CA LYS A 123 -4.24 12.34 7.50
C LYS A 123 -5.58 11.64 7.30
N LEU A 124 -6.48 12.25 6.54
CA LEU A 124 -7.79 11.68 6.20
C LEU A 124 -7.62 10.34 5.47
N THR A 125 -6.65 10.24 4.57
CA THR A 125 -6.37 9.00 3.84
C THR A 125 -5.89 7.90 4.79
N PHE A 126 -5.00 8.18 5.72
CA PHE A 126 -4.58 7.21 6.76
C PHE A 126 -5.76 6.72 7.60
N VAL A 127 -6.61 7.65 8.07
CA VAL A 127 -7.80 7.32 8.89
C VAL A 127 -8.78 6.45 8.10
N MET A 128 -9.08 6.85 6.86
CA MET A 128 -10.00 6.08 6.00
C MET A 128 -9.47 4.68 5.71
N LEU A 129 -8.18 4.51 5.45
CA LEU A 129 -7.55 3.22 5.18
C LEU A 129 -7.53 2.33 6.43
N LEU A 130 -7.31 2.88 7.62
CA LEU A 130 -7.43 2.14 8.88
C LEU A 130 -8.85 1.57 9.04
N ILE A 131 -9.85 2.43 8.92
CA ILE A 131 -11.27 2.04 9.03
C ILE A 131 -11.64 1.03 7.95
N ALA A 132 -11.24 1.26 6.69
CA ALA A 132 -11.48 0.34 5.60
C ALA A 132 -10.90 -1.05 5.87
N SER A 133 -9.67 -1.13 6.42
CA SER A 133 -9.06 -2.40 6.79
C SER A 133 -9.84 -3.15 7.89
N GLY A 134 -10.38 -2.42 8.86
CA GLY A 134 -11.27 -2.99 9.87
C GLY A 134 -12.59 -3.51 9.28
N LEU A 135 -13.21 -2.73 8.38
CA LEU A 135 -14.45 -3.12 7.72
C LEU A 135 -14.26 -4.34 6.80
N THR A 136 -13.14 -4.45 6.10
CA THR A 136 -12.85 -5.62 5.26
C THR A 136 -12.58 -6.87 6.10
N MET A 137 -11.90 -6.73 7.24
CA MET A 137 -11.71 -7.81 8.20
C MET A 137 -13.05 -8.26 8.82
N TYR A 138 -13.91 -7.30 9.19
CA TYR A 138 -15.27 -7.57 9.62
C TYR A 138 -16.06 -8.38 8.56
N GLN A 139 -16.00 -7.96 7.29
CA GLN A 139 -16.68 -8.64 6.18
C GLN A 139 -16.20 -10.09 6.03
N LEU A 140 -14.89 -10.31 6.07
CA LEU A 140 -14.31 -11.65 5.98
C LEU A 140 -14.84 -12.55 7.09
N VAL A 141 -14.81 -12.09 8.34
CA VAL A 141 -15.17 -12.88 9.50
C VAL A 141 -16.70 -13.06 9.60
N SER A 142 -17.47 -11.99 9.47
CA SER A 142 -18.93 -12.04 9.61
C SER A 142 -19.63 -12.82 8.48
N ALA A 143 -18.99 -12.99 7.34
CA ALA A 143 -19.46 -13.85 6.27
C ALA A 143 -19.35 -15.36 6.59
N ASN A 144 -18.58 -15.73 7.60
CA ASN A 144 -18.23 -17.10 7.96
C ASN A 144 -18.56 -17.46 9.42
N MET A 145 -18.67 -16.44 10.27
CA MET A 145 -18.92 -16.58 11.72
C MET A 145 -19.98 -15.55 12.14
N SER A 146 -19.98 -15.20 13.42
CA SER A 146 -20.87 -14.17 13.94
C SER A 146 -20.38 -12.75 13.63
N ARG A 147 -21.32 -11.80 13.73
CA ARG A 147 -21.02 -10.37 13.60
C ARG A 147 -20.14 -9.85 14.74
N TRP A 148 -20.32 -10.38 15.96
CA TRP A 148 -19.51 -10.00 17.11
C TRP A 148 -18.06 -10.49 16.99
N ALA A 149 -17.87 -11.72 16.47
CA ALA A 149 -16.54 -12.21 16.13
C ALA A 149 -15.88 -11.32 15.06
N GLY A 150 -16.67 -10.86 14.06
CA GLY A 150 -16.21 -9.91 13.05
C GLY A 150 -15.79 -8.57 13.63
N THR A 151 -16.59 -7.99 14.53
CA THR A 151 -16.28 -6.70 15.17
C THR A 151 -15.02 -6.79 16.03
N PHE A 152 -14.88 -7.83 16.83
CA PHE A 152 -13.68 -8.03 17.65
C PHE A 152 -12.43 -8.18 16.80
N ALA A 153 -12.49 -9.04 15.77
CA ALA A 153 -11.37 -9.23 14.85
C ALA A 153 -10.99 -7.94 14.12
N ALA A 154 -11.97 -7.13 13.71
CA ALA A 154 -11.74 -5.85 13.07
C ALA A 154 -10.99 -4.87 13.99
N VAL A 155 -11.44 -4.70 15.23
CA VAL A 155 -10.77 -3.82 16.19
C VAL A 155 -9.38 -4.32 16.53
N LEU A 156 -9.23 -5.64 16.77
CA LEU A 156 -7.92 -6.24 17.04
C LEU A 156 -6.94 -6.04 15.86
N TYR A 157 -7.45 -6.14 14.63
CA TYR A 157 -6.68 -5.91 13.41
C TYR A 157 -6.23 -4.45 13.23
N MET A 158 -7.10 -3.49 13.59
CA MET A 158 -6.79 -2.06 13.47
C MET A 158 -5.76 -1.57 14.48
N ILE A 159 -5.84 -2.02 15.75
CA ILE A 159 -5.03 -1.49 16.85
C ILE A 159 -3.75 -2.29 17.12
N ALA A 160 -3.44 -3.29 16.31
CA ALA A 160 -2.23 -4.07 16.52
C ALA A 160 -0.97 -3.18 16.62
N PRO A 161 -0.01 -3.46 17.52
CA PRO A 161 1.18 -2.64 17.71
C PRO A 161 1.92 -2.34 16.42
N TYR A 162 2.08 -3.33 15.56
CA TYR A 162 2.71 -3.14 14.25
C TYR A 162 1.94 -2.18 13.34
N ARG A 163 0.60 -2.18 13.40
CA ARG A 163 -0.24 -1.21 12.67
C ARG A 163 -0.03 0.22 13.17
N MET A 164 0.11 0.35 14.48
CA MET A 164 0.36 1.65 15.10
C MET A 164 1.76 2.15 14.80
N LEU A 165 2.73 1.25 14.72
CA LEU A 165 4.06 1.56 14.24
C LEU A 165 4.04 2.11 12.81
N ASP A 166 3.31 1.46 11.89
CA ASP A 166 3.17 1.91 10.50
C ASP A 166 2.47 3.27 10.40
N LEU A 167 1.51 3.54 11.29
CA LEU A 167 0.73 4.76 11.30
C LEU A 167 1.50 5.95 11.89
N TYR A 168 2.11 5.76 13.07
CA TYR A 168 2.61 6.86 13.89
C TYR A 168 4.12 7.05 13.85
N GLU A 169 4.90 6.00 13.74
CA GLU A 169 6.37 6.08 13.77
C GLU A 169 6.97 5.99 12.37
N ARG A 170 6.47 5.07 11.55
CA ARG A 170 6.99 4.87 10.20
C ARG A 170 6.36 5.80 9.18
N HIS A 171 5.13 6.21 9.39
CA HIS A 171 4.31 6.93 8.41
C HIS A 171 4.27 6.18 7.06
N ALA A 172 4.06 4.85 7.13
CA ALA A 172 4.21 3.96 5.97
C ALA A 172 2.88 3.82 5.22
N LEU A 173 2.46 4.87 4.50
CA LEU A 173 1.16 4.99 3.84
C LEU A 173 0.84 3.76 2.96
N ALA A 174 1.78 3.34 2.12
CA ALA A 174 1.58 2.22 1.20
C ALA A 174 1.39 0.88 1.91
N GLU A 175 2.21 0.58 2.93
CA GLU A 175 2.09 -0.64 3.74
C GLU A 175 0.81 -0.60 4.58
N HIS A 176 0.49 0.54 5.18
CA HIS A 176 -0.73 0.76 5.93
C HIS A 176 -1.99 0.49 5.09
N ALA A 177 -2.02 0.96 3.84
CA ALA A 177 -3.12 0.74 2.90
C ALA A 177 -3.26 -0.74 2.48
N ALA A 178 -2.15 -1.48 2.40
CA ALA A 178 -2.14 -2.88 1.98
C ALA A 178 -2.99 -3.79 2.88
N PHE A 179 -3.12 -3.46 4.17
CA PHE A 179 -3.97 -4.21 5.09
C PHE A 179 -5.45 -4.26 4.69
N THR A 180 -5.93 -3.30 3.93
CA THR A 180 -7.32 -3.28 3.44
C THR A 180 -7.61 -4.44 2.49
N TRP A 181 -6.62 -4.87 1.71
CA TRP A 181 -6.79 -5.83 0.64
C TRP A 181 -6.72 -7.30 1.08
N LEU A 182 -5.89 -7.61 2.11
CA LEU A 182 -5.66 -8.99 2.55
C LEU A 182 -6.96 -9.73 2.90
N PRO A 183 -7.87 -9.18 3.72
CA PRO A 183 -9.13 -9.84 4.04
C PRO A 183 -10.03 -10.05 2.81
N LEU A 184 -10.03 -9.10 1.87
CA LEU A 184 -10.85 -9.19 0.66
C LEU A 184 -10.36 -10.27 -0.30
N ILE A 185 -9.05 -10.47 -0.42
CA ILE A 185 -8.49 -11.56 -1.24
C ILE A 185 -8.94 -12.91 -0.68
N VAL A 186 -8.84 -13.10 0.63
CA VAL A 186 -9.28 -14.34 1.30
C VAL A 186 -10.77 -14.55 1.12
N LEU A 187 -11.58 -13.52 1.39
CA LEU A 187 -13.05 -13.57 1.28
C LEU A 187 -13.49 -13.90 -0.15
N GLY A 188 -12.95 -13.16 -1.13
CA GLY A 188 -13.30 -13.34 -2.53
C GLY A 188 -12.92 -14.73 -3.04
N THR A 189 -11.70 -15.18 -2.74
CA THR A 189 -11.20 -16.52 -3.11
C THR A 189 -12.07 -17.61 -2.49
N GLN A 190 -12.30 -17.56 -1.18
CA GLN A 190 -13.12 -18.54 -0.46
C GLN A 190 -14.54 -18.61 -1.03
N GLN A 191 -15.22 -17.47 -1.15
CA GLN A 191 -16.60 -17.46 -1.64
C GLN A 191 -16.71 -17.85 -3.11
N PHE A 192 -15.72 -17.53 -3.94
CA PHE A 192 -15.70 -17.97 -5.32
C PHE A 192 -15.55 -19.49 -5.42
N ILE A 193 -14.68 -20.09 -4.62
CA ILE A 193 -14.53 -21.55 -4.53
C ILE A 193 -15.85 -22.19 -4.06
N MET A 194 -16.44 -21.68 -2.97
CA MET A 194 -17.62 -22.29 -2.35
C MET A 194 -18.89 -22.14 -3.19
N LYS A 195 -19.12 -20.97 -3.77
CA LYS A 195 -20.42 -20.57 -4.33
C LYS A 195 -20.38 -20.27 -5.84
N GLY A 196 -19.19 -20.22 -6.46
CA GLY A 196 -19.03 -19.87 -7.87
C GLY A 196 -19.61 -18.50 -8.24
N ARG A 197 -19.78 -17.58 -7.26
CA ARG A 197 -20.41 -16.28 -7.50
C ARG A 197 -19.46 -15.34 -8.24
N PRO A 198 -19.84 -14.80 -9.41
CA PRO A 198 -18.98 -13.88 -10.15
C PRO A 198 -18.51 -12.66 -9.34
N ALA A 199 -19.37 -12.09 -8.50
CA ALA A 199 -19.00 -10.99 -7.62
C ALA A 199 -17.83 -11.33 -6.67
N ALA A 200 -17.74 -12.59 -6.21
CA ALA A 200 -16.62 -13.03 -5.37
C ALA A 200 -15.31 -13.11 -6.16
N ALA A 201 -15.38 -13.55 -7.43
CA ALA A 201 -14.22 -13.50 -8.33
C ALA A 201 -13.75 -12.05 -8.54
N VAL A 202 -14.67 -11.12 -8.81
CA VAL A 202 -14.35 -9.68 -8.93
C VAL A 202 -13.68 -9.16 -7.67
N THR A 203 -14.24 -9.47 -6.49
CA THR A 203 -13.64 -9.07 -5.21
C THR A 203 -12.19 -9.56 -5.09
N ALA A 204 -11.93 -10.84 -5.39
CA ALA A 204 -10.60 -11.41 -5.31
C ALA A 204 -9.62 -10.76 -6.30
N VAL A 205 -10.05 -10.53 -7.54
CA VAL A 205 -9.23 -9.92 -8.62
C VAL A 205 -8.92 -8.46 -8.30
N ILE A 206 -9.94 -7.66 -7.96
CA ILE A 206 -9.76 -6.24 -7.64
C ILE A 206 -8.90 -6.08 -6.39
N ALA A 207 -9.13 -6.88 -5.35
CA ALA A 207 -8.33 -6.80 -4.13
C ALA A 207 -6.86 -7.19 -4.38
N THR A 208 -6.60 -8.17 -5.26
CA THR A 208 -5.22 -8.52 -5.65
C THR A 208 -4.56 -7.41 -6.45
N ALA A 209 -5.24 -6.85 -7.45
CA ALA A 209 -4.72 -5.71 -8.20
C ALA A 209 -4.49 -4.50 -7.28
N GLY A 210 -5.46 -4.21 -6.39
CA GLY A 210 -5.35 -3.17 -5.38
C GLY A 210 -4.15 -3.34 -4.46
N LEU A 211 -3.88 -4.55 -3.99
CA LEU A 211 -2.71 -4.85 -3.16
C LEU A 211 -1.39 -4.55 -3.89
N ILE A 212 -1.25 -4.99 -5.14
CA ILE A 212 -0.05 -4.77 -5.96
C ILE A 212 0.14 -3.28 -6.24
N LEU A 213 -0.93 -2.59 -6.62
CA LEU A 213 -0.91 -1.16 -6.93
C LEU A 213 -0.78 -0.28 -5.67
N THR A 214 -0.92 -0.85 -4.48
CA THR A 214 -0.76 -0.16 -3.20
C THR A 214 0.64 -0.39 -2.62
N HIS A 215 1.06 -1.66 -2.46
CA HIS A 215 2.34 -2.02 -1.86
C HIS A 215 2.83 -3.37 -2.39
N ASN A 216 3.74 -3.34 -3.33
CA ASN A 216 4.27 -4.53 -4.01
C ASN A 216 5.01 -5.49 -3.06
N VAL A 217 5.65 -4.98 -1.99
CA VAL A 217 6.33 -5.81 -0.97
C VAL A 217 5.31 -6.64 -0.18
N THR A 218 4.22 -6.02 0.31
CA THR A 218 3.15 -6.77 0.98
C THR A 218 2.44 -7.73 0.01
N ALA A 219 2.33 -7.37 -1.28
CA ALA A 219 1.79 -8.28 -2.29
C ALA A 219 2.67 -9.53 -2.44
N LEU A 220 4.00 -9.37 -2.46
CA LEU A 220 4.95 -10.49 -2.57
C LEU A 220 4.78 -11.51 -1.43
N ILE A 221 4.66 -11.05 -0.18
CA ILE A 221 4.57 -11.94 1.00
C ILE A 221 3.13 -12.36 1.31
N GLY A 222 2.14 -11.50 1.06
CA GLY A 222 0.74 -11.70 1.47
C GLY A 222 -0.11 -12.47 0.47
N LEU A 223 0.10 -12.25 -0.84
CA LEU A 223 -0.77 -12.85 -1.86
C LEU A 223 -0.78 -14.39 -1.82
N PRO A 224 0.35 -15.10 -1.77
CA PRO A 224 0.35 -16.55 -1.67
C PRO A 224 -0.39 -17.06 -0.42
N VAL A 225 -0.17 -16.39 0.72
CA VAL A 225 -0.82 -16.72 2.00
C VAL A 225 -2.32 -16.52 1.92
N CYS A 226 -2.79 -15.42 1.34
CA CYS A 226 -4.22 -15.13 1.19
C CYS A 226 -4.93 -16.13 0.26
N ILE A 227 -4.31 -16.49 -0.88
CA ILE A 227 -4.86 -17.48 -1.81
C ILE A 227 -5.00 -18.85 -1.12
N LEU A 228 -3.92 -19.30 -0.47
CA LEU A 228 -3.92 -20.55 0.28
C LEU A 228 -4.95 -20.55 1.40
N SER A 229 -5.05 -19.45 2.15
CA SER A 229 -6.03 -19.29 3.22
C SER A 229 -7.47 -19.36 2.71
N GLY A 230 -7.78 -18.67 1.62
CA GLY A 230 -9.10 -18.73 0.99
C GLY A 230 -9.47 -20.14 0.53
N TRP A 231 -8.49 -20.88 0.01
CA TRP A 231 -8.68 -22.28 -0.37
C TRP A 231 -8.93 -23.18 0.86
N LEU A 232 -8.05 -23.12 1.87
CA LEU A 232 -8.18 -23.92 3.09
C LEU A 232 -9.49 -23.66 3.83
N LEU A 233 -9.89 -22.39 3.94
CA LEU A 233 -11.14 -21.98 4.59
C LEU A 233 -12.40 -22.33 3.77
N SER A 234 -12.27 -22.65 2.48
CA SER A 234 -13.40 -23.08 1.67
C SER A 234 -13.90 -24.49 2.05
N GLY A 235 -13.06 -25.29 2.69
CA GLY A 235 -13.37 -26.69 3.02
C GLY A 235 -13.53 -27.60 1.80
N ARG A 236 -13.24 -27.11 0.59
CA ARG A 236 -13.37 -27.89 -0.65
C ARG A 236 -12.08 -28.69 -0.95
N GLY A 237 -12.26 -29.87 -1.54
CA GLY A 237 -11.16 -30.74 -1.95
C GLY A 237 -10.32 -30.20 -3.12
N ARG A 238 -9.48 -31.07 -3.70
CA ARG A 238 -8.52 -30.71 -4.79
C ARG A 238 -9.08 -31.02 -6.19
N SER A 239 -10.35 -30.75 -6.45
CA SER A 239 -10.88 -30.88 -7.82
C SER A 239 -10.27 -29.81 -8.75
N ALA A 240 -10.22 -30.10 -10.05
CA ALA A 240 -9.72 -29.14 -11.04
C ALA A 240 -10.47 -27.80 -10.99
N GLU A 241 -11.79 -27.85 -10.78
CA GLU A 241 -12.63 -26.65 -10.62
C GLU A 241 -12.24 -25.83 -9.37
N THR A 242 -12.03 -26.51 -8.23
CA THR A 242 -11.59 -25.84 -6.99
C THR A 242 -10.25 -25.17 -7.18
N ILE A 243 -9.29 -25.86 -7.81
CA ILE A 243 -7.96 -25.32 -8.09
C ILE A 243 -8.08 -24.11 -9.02
N LEU A 244 -8.82 -24.22 -10.12
CA LEU A 244 -9.02 -23.11 -11.07
C LEU A 244 -9.64 -21.89 -10.38
N ARG A 245 -10.64 -22.08 -9.53
CA ARG A 245 -11.26 -21.00 -8.77
C ARG A 245 -10.33 -20.40 -7.73
N ALA A 246 -9.48 -21.21 -7.09
CA ALA A 246 -8.49 -20.74 -6.12
C ALA A 246 -7.43 -19.83 -6.76
N PHE A 247 -7.10 -20.06 -8.03
CA PHE A 247 -6.16 -19.22 -8.79
C PHE A 247 -6.79 -17.97 -9.43
N CYS A 248 -8.10 -17.75 -9.27
CA CYS A 248 -8.77 -16.55 -9.78
C CYS A 248 -8.08 -15.23 -9.37
N PRO A 249 -7.56 -15.04 -8.14
CA PRO A 249 -6.82 -13.83 -7.78
C PRO A 249 -5.62 -13.51 -8.68
N VAL A 250 -5.03 -14.53 -9.34
CA VAL A 250 -3.90 -14.34 -10.27
C VAL A 250 -4.29 -13.45 -11.46
N LEU A 251 -5.57 -13.41 -11.85
CA LEU A 251 -6.04 -12.44 -12.83
C LEU A 251 -5.83 -11.00 -12.33
N GLY A 252 -5.86 -10.76 -11.01
CA GLY A 252 -5.56 -9.45 -10.43
C GLY A 252 -4.09 -9.06 -10.59
N VAL A 253 -3.17 -10.04 -10.60
CA VAL A 253 -1.77 -9.80 -10.96
C VAL A 253 -1.69 -9.34 -12.41
N GLY A 254 -2.43 -9.99 -13.32
CA GLY A 254 -2.54 -9.57 -14.71
C GLY A 254 -3.16 -8.18 -14.86
N VAL A 255 -4.23 -7.86 -14.13
CA VAL A 255 -4.86 -6.52 -14.16
C VAL A 255 -3.87 -5.42 -13.76
N ALA A 256 -2.97 -5.66 -12.81
CA ALA A 256 -1.94 -4.71 -12.40
C ALA A 256 -0.68 -4.73 -13.30
N ALA A 257 -0.65 -5.52 -14.39
CA ALA A 257 0.55 -5.70 -15.20
C ALA A 257 1.01 -4.42 -15.93
N PHE A 258 0.11 -3.50 -16.21
CA PHE A 258 0.45 -2.19 -16.79
C PHE A 258 1.44 -1.40 -15.93
N PHE A 259 1.48 -1.64 -14.63
CA PHE A 259 2.40 -1.05 -13.67
C PHE A 259 3.62 -1.94 -13.40
N TRP A 260 3.42 -3.16 -12.87
CA TRP A 260 4.53 -3.97 -12.37
C TRP A 260 5.41 -4.55 -13.47
N TRP A 261 4.87 -4.82 -14.67
CA TRP A 261 5.65 -5.41 -15.75
C TRP A 261 6.75 -4.49 -16.27
N PRO A 262 6.48 -3.20 -16.66
CA PRO A 262 7.55 -2.28 -17.04
C PRO A 262 8.52 -2.02 -15.89
N ALA A 263 8.05 -1.88 -14.65
CA ALA A 263 8.90 -1.74 -13.48
C ALA A 263 9.89 -2.91 -13.32
N PHE A 264 9.38 -4.13 -13.43
CA PHE A 264 10.20 -5.34 -13.35
C PHE A 264 11.22 -5.43 -14.48
N ARG A 265 10.83 -5.08 -15.69
CA ARG A 265 11.72 -5.09 -16.88
C ARG A 265 12.82 -4.04 -16.74
N ALA A 266 12.49 -2.86 -16.29
CA ALA A 266 13.41 -1.72 -16.18
C ALA A 266 14.23 -1.68 -14.88
N ARG A 267 14.05 -2.60 -13.93
CA ARG A 267 14.71 -2.57 -12.61
C ARG A 267 16.24 -2.54 -12.66
N HIS A 268 16.83 -2.98 -13.76
CA HIS A 268 18.29 -2.96 -13.98
C HIS A 268 18.82 -1.60 -14.47
N LEU A 269 17.94 -0.68 -14.82
CA LEU A 269 18.27 0.67 -15.27
C LEU A 269 18.39 1.67 -14.12
N VAL A 270 18.06 1.25 -12.92
CA VAL A 270 18.15 2.05 -11.68
C VAL A 270 18.96 1.32 -10.62
N LEU A 271 19.45 2.06 -9.63
CA LEU A 271 20.29 1.53 -8.54
C LEU A 271 19.50 0.69 -7.52
N ALA A 272 18.24 0.34 -7.80
CA ALA A 272 17.33 -0.31 -6.86
C ALA A 272 17.92 -1.59 -6.23
N LYS A 273 18.63 -2.43 -6.98
CA LYS A 273 19.21 -3.66 -6.42
C LYS A 273 20.26 -3.36 -5.34
N GLU A 274 21.19 -2.47 -5.65
CA GLU A 274 22.27 -2.09 -4.75
C GLU A 274 21.73 -1.36 -3.52
N SER A 275 20.85 -0.40 -3.73
CA SER A 275 20.32 0.45 -2.68
C SER A 275 19.32 -0.26 -1.78
N LEU A 276 18.50 -1.18 -2.32
CA LEU A 276 17.42 -1.85 -1.56
C LEU A 276 17.84 -3.17 -0.91
N THR A 277 19.02 -3.73 -1.23
CA THR A 277 19.43 -5.06 -0.72
C THR A 277 20.78 -5.08 -0.04
N LYS A 278 21.49 -3.95 0.03
CA LYS A 278 22.82 -3.85 0.62
C LYS A 278 22.90 -2.75 1.67
N GLY A 279 23.96 -2.76 2.47
CA GLY A 279 24.20 -1.77 3.53
C GLY A 279 23.07 -1.80 4.56
N TYR A 280 22.49 -0.64 4.86
CA TYR A 280 21.39 -0.54 5.83
C TYR A 280 20.16 -1.40 5.47
N PHE A 281 19.88 -1.64 4.19
CA PHE A 281 18.73 -2.45 3.75
C PHE A 281 19.05 -3.95 3.60
N ASP A 282 20.21 -4.41 4.04
CA ASP A 282 20.50 -5.83 4.11
C ASP A 282 19.67 -6.49 5.21
N PHE A 283 18.77 -7.40 4.83
CA PHE A 283 17.86 -8.09 5.74
C PHE A 283 18.54 -8.82 6.89
N HIS A 284 19.80 -9.24 6.72
CA HIS A 284 20.57 -9.92 7.77
C HIS A 284 20.71 -9.08 9.04
N GLN A 285 20.64 -7.75 8.93
CA GLN A 285 20.81 -6.82 10.04
C GLN A 285 19.48 -6.53 10.78
N HIS A 286 18.34 -7.01 10.26
CA HIS A 286 17.01 -6.58 10.71
C HIS A 286 16.13 -7.71 11.25
N PHE A 287 16.69 -8.87 11.53
CA PHE A 287 15.96 -9.92 12.26
C PHE A 287 15.67 -9.47 13.69
N ILE A 288 14.48 -9.81 14.17
CA ILE A 288 14.03 -9.48 15.53
C ILE A 288 14.24 -10.70 16.42
N GLY A 289 14.84 -10.50 17.58
CA GLY A 289 14.94 -11.58 18.58
C GLY A 289 13.60 -11.83 19.29
N PRO A 290 13.38 -13.06 19.83
CA PRO A 290 12.10 -13.42 20.44
C PRO A 290 11.74 -12.55 21.66
N LEU A 291 12.70 -12.11 22.46
CA LEU A 291 12.43 -11.25 23.61
C LEU A 291 11.80 -9.91 23.17
N ARG A 292 12.33 -9.31 22.11
CA ARG A 292 11.80 -8.07 21.55
C ARG A 292 10.44 -8.28 20.89
N LEU A 293 10.29 -9.37 20.14
CA LEU A 293 9.05 -9.72 19.44
C LEU A 293 7.88 -9.88 20.43
N PHE A 294 8.14 -10.40 21.63
CA PHE A 294 7.13 -10.52 22.69
C PHE A 294 7.06 -9.31 23.63
N GLY A 295 7.86 -8.28 23.41
CA GLY A 295 7.82 -7.04 24.17
C GLY A 295 8.55 -7.09 25.51
N TRP A 296 9.50 -8.02 25.70
CA TRP A 296 10.29 -8.15 26.94
C TRP A 296 11.63 -7.40 26.88
N ASP A 297 12.11 -7.07 25.69
CA ASP A 297 13.32 -6.29 25.50
C ASP A 297 12.93 -4.90 24.95
N HIS A 298 12.85 -3.95 25.85
CA HIS A 298 12.72 -2.53 25.54
C HIS A 298 14.11 -1.90 25.55
N ALA A 299 14.94 -2.23 24.57
CA ALA A 299 16.18 -1.51 24.38
C ALA A 299 15.86 -0.02 24.20
N VAL A 300 16.23 0.78 25.18
CA VAL A 300 15.92 2.22 25.30
C VAL A 300 16.43 3.04 24.10
N THR A 301 17.27 2.44 23.27
CA THR A 301 17.93 3.07 22.12
C THR A 301 17.21 2.88 20.77
N ASP A 302 16.20 1.99 20.70
CA ASP A 302 15.53 1.70 19.43
C ASP A 302 14.08 2.17 19.48
N HIS A 303 13.82 3.21 18.74
CA HIS A 303 12.56 3.94 18.72
C HIS A 303 11.38 3.18 18.09
N MET A 304 11.60 1.95 17.56
CA MET A 304 10.55 1.15 16.92
C MET A 304 10.08 -0.01 17.82
N PRO A 305 8.85 0.04 18.37
CA PRO A 305 8.28 -1.05 19.15
C PRO A 305 7.84 -2.22 18.24
N LEU A 306 8.82 -2.99 17.75
CA LEU A 306 8.60 -4.15 16.88
C LEU A 306 8.14 -5.37 17.70
N CYS A 307 6.92 -5.31 18.24
CA CYS A 307 6.34 -6.38 19.03
C CYS A 307 4.90 -6.70 18.61
N ILE A 308 4.40 -7.87 19.02
CA ILE A 308 3.02 -8.27 18.77
C ILE A 308 2.04 -7.74 19.85
N GLY A 309 2.54 -7.35 21.01
CA GLY A 309 1.75 -6.86 22.14
C GLY A 309 1.05 -7.96 22.95
N TRP A 310 0.87 -7.70 24.26
CA TRP A 310 0.42 -8.70 25.23
C TRP A 310 -0.98 -9.27 24.96
N ILE A 311 -1.93 -8.43 24.55
CA ILE A 311 -3.30 -8.90 24.26
C ILE A 311 -3.31 -9.74 22.99
N HIS A 312 -2.56 -9.35 21.96
CA HIS A 312 -2.42 -10.13 20.75
C HIS A 312 -1.74 -11.48 21.02
N LEU A 313 -0.73 -11.51 21.90
CA LEU A 313 -0.09 -12.73 22.37
C LEU A 313 -1.09 -13.63 23.12
N ALA A 314 -1.89 -13.06 24.03
CA ALA A 314 -2.91 -13.80 24.76
C ALA A 314 -3.97 -14.43 23.82
N VAL A 315 -4.40 -13.68 22.80
CA VAL A 315 -5.32 -14.19 21.77
C VAL A 315 -4.69 -15.32 20.96
N ALA A 316 -3.43 -15.15 20.54
CA ALA A 316 -2.72 -16.18 19.77
C ALA A 316 -2.50 -17.45 20.57
N THR A 317 -2.09 -17.35 21.83
CA THR A 317 -1.90 -18.50 22.74
C THR A 317 -3.24 -19.19 23.09
N GLY A 318 -4.30 -18.40 23.29
CA GLY A 318 -5.65 -18.94 23.47
C GLY A 318 -6.13 -19.74 22.24
N ALA A 319 -5.90 -19.23 21.04
CA ALA A 319 -6.23 -19.95 19.81
C ALA A 319 -5.33 -21.18 19.59
N LEU A 320 -4.04 -21.12 19.98
CA LEU A 320 -3.13 -22.26 19.94
C LEU A 320 -3.65 -23.42 20.82
N ALA A 321 -4.21 -23.11 22.01
CA ALA A 321 -4.82 -24.12 22.87
C ALA A 321 -5.99 -24.87 22.19
N PHE A 322 -6.69 -24.23 21.22
CA PHE A 322 -7.75 -24.88 20.46
C PHE A 322 -7.23 -25.99 19.53
N LEU A 323 -5.98 -25.94 19.12
CA LEU A 323 -5.38 -26.98 18.28
C LEU A 323 -5.20 -28.30 19.04
N TRP A 324 -4.97 -28.26 20.36
CA TRP A 324 -4.86 -29.44 21.22
C TRP A 324 -6.19 -30.13 21.45
N ASN A 325 -7.28 -29.36 21.53
CA ASN A 325 -8.60 -29.91 21.77
C ASN A 325 -9.35 -30.11 20.45
N ARG A 326 -9.51 -31.37 20.02
CA ARG A 326 -10.20 -31.72 18.76
C ARG A 326 -11.61 -31.14 18.64
N LYS A 327 -12.33 -30.93 19.77
CA LYS A 327 -13.69 -30.34 19.77
C LYS A 327 -13.67 -28.83 19.51
N TRP A 328 -12.54 -28.15 19.71
CA TRP A 328 -12.38 -26.70 19.58
C TRP A 328 -11.64 -26.33 18.30
N ARG A 329 -10.95 -27.29 17.70
CA ARG A 329 -10.17 -27.09 16.48
C ARG A 329 -11.09 -26.80 15.31
N THR A 330 -10.98 -25.61 14.73
CA THR A 330 -11.68 -25.17 13.54
C THR A 330 -10.70 -24.87 12.42
N PRO A 331 -11.10 -24.88 11.13
CA PRO A 331 -10.24 -24.42 10.04
C PRO A 331 -9.69 -23.00 10.30
N TRP A 332 -10.48 -22.15 10.90
CA TRP A 332 -10.11 -20.78 11.22
C TRP A 332 -8.98 -20.70 12.26
N SER A 333 -9.06 -21.48 13.34
CA SER A 333 -7.99 -21.53 14.33
C SER A 333 -6.71 -22.11 13.75
N VAL A 334 -6.81 -23.14 12.88
CA VAL A 334 -5.64 -23.71 12.20
C VAL A 334 -4.99 -22.69 11.28
N VAL A 335 -5.77 -22.09 10.39
CA VAL A 335 -5.25 -21.12 9.41
C VAL A 335 -4.69 -19.88 10.12
N GLY A 336 -5.42 -19.31 11.10
CA GLY A 336 -4.99 -18.16 11.87
C GLY A 336 -3.67 -18.40 12.61
N VAL A 337 -3.56 -19.52 13.33
CA VAL A 337 -2.32 -19.89 14.04
C VAL A 337 -1.18 -20.15 13.06
N SER A 338 -1.45 -20.81 11.91
CA SER A 338 -0.41 -21.06 10.91
C SER A 338 0.14 -19.78 10.29
N ILE A 339 -0.74 -18.82 9.93
CA ILE A 339 -0.33 -17.52 9.39
C ILE A 339 0.46 -16.75 10.45
N THR A 340 0.00 -16.74 11.70
CA THR A 340 0.71 -16.11 12.82
C THR A 340 2.10 -16.70 12.99
N ALA A 341 2.20 -18.04 13.02
CA ALA A 341 3.48 -18.73 13.18
C ALA A 341 4.45 -18.41 12.02
N VAL A 342 3.97 -18.45 10.77
CA VAL A 342 4.78 -18.07 9.61
C VAL A 342 5.25 -16.63 9.74
N GLY A 343 4.34 -15.69 10.06
CA GLY A 343 4.69 -14.29 10.24
C GLY A 343 5.77 -14.07 11.29
N LEU A 344 5.64 -14.71 12.46
CA LEU A 344 6.61 -14.59 13.54
C LEU A 344 7.95 -15.26 13.21
N LEU A 345 7.92 -16.49 12.66
CA LEU A 345 9.13 -17.22 12.30
C LEU A 345 9.96 -16.49 11.23
N MET A 346 9.31 -15.86 10.26
CA MET A 346 10.00 -15.10 9.22
C MET A 346 10.66 -13.82 9.74
N CYS A 347 10.27 -13.32 10.92
CA CYS A 347 10.93 -12.22 11.59
C CYS A 347 12.23 -12.64 12.28
N GLU A 348 12.40 -13.93 12.56
CA GLU A 348 13.48 -14.48 13.38
C GLU A 348 14.66 -14.97 12.55
N LYS A 349 15.86 -14.89 13.12
CA LYS A 349 17.12 -15.31 12.48
C LYS A 349 17.12 -16.78 12.01
N ILE A 350 16.31 -17.63 12.63
CA ILE A 350 16.15 -19.04 12.24
C ILE A 350 15.65 -19.18 10.79
N SER A 351 14.94 -18.19 10.27
CA SER A 351 14.43 -18.18 8.89
C SER A 351 15.46 -17.75 7.83
N THR A 352 16.71 -17.41 8.22
CA THR A 352 17.74 -16.91 7.29
C THR A 352 17.90 -17.80 6.05
N GLY A 353 17.85 -19.12 6.22
CA GLY A 353 17.95 -20.06 5.09
C GLY A 353 16.83 -19.87 4.06
N VAL A 354 15.60 -19.58 4.49
CA VAL A 354 14.48 -19.29 3.59
C VAL A 354 14.72 -18.00 2.82
N TRP A 355 15.21 -16.96 3.50
CA TRP A 355 15.53 -15.67 2.90
C TRP A 355 16.64 -15.78 1.83
N GLN A 356 17.61 -16.65 2.03
CA GLN A 356 18.71 -16.90 1.09
C GLN A 356 18.27 -17.73 -0.12
N ILE A 357 17.39 -18.74 0.09
CA ILE A 357 16.90 -19.62 -0.98
C ILE A 357 15.91 -18.90 -1.91
N VAL A 358 15.14 -17.92 -1.39
CA VAL A 358 14.15 -17.17 -2.17
C VAL A 358 14.68 -15.77 -2.48
N PRO A 359 15.33 -15.54 -3.63
CA PRO A 359 16.06 -14.29 -3.92
C PRO A 359 15.18 -13.03 -3.85
N LEU A 360 13.88 -13.15 -4.14
CA LEU A 360 12.94 -12.03 -4.08
C LEU A 360 12.71 -11.52 -2.65
N LEU A 361 12.95 -12.32 -1.62
CA LEU A 361 12.80 -11.90 -0.23
C LEU A 361 13.83 -10.83 0.16
N SER A 362 15.00 -10.77 -0.48
CA SER A 362 15.96 -9.69 -0.23
C SER A 362 15.38 -8.29 -0.46
N TYR A 363 14.44 -8.15 -1.41
CA TYR A 363 13.73 -6.88 -1.67
C TYR A 363 12.68 -6.54 -0.61
N VAL A 364 12.33 -7.47 0.27
CA VAL A 364 11.49 -7.16 1.45
C VAL A 364 12.28 -6.31 2.45
N GLN A 365 13.62 -6.37 2.44
CA GLN A 365 14.56 -5.56 3.24
C GLN A 365 14.50 -5.87 4.74
N PHE A 366 13.31 -5.82 5.31
CA PHE A 366 13.05 -5.89 6.73
C PHE A 366 12.23 -7.13 7.09
N PRO A 367 12.82 -8.15 7.75
CA PRO A 367 12.10 -9.34 8.20
C PRO A 367 10.84 -9.04 9.01
N TRP A 368 10.86 -7.98 9.81
CA TRP A 368 9.73 -7.58 10.63
C TRP A 368 8.48 -7.12 9.81
N ARG A 369 8.58 -6.91 8.50
CA ARG A 369 7.40 -6.71 7.63
C ARG A 369 6.48 -7.93 7.59
N PHE A 370 6.97 -9.11 7.93
CA PHE A 370 6.14 -10.30 8.12
C PHE A 370 5.19 -10.21 9.33
N LEU A 371 5.37 -9.22 10.21
CA LEU A 371 4.37 -8.89 11.25
C LEU A 371 3.02 -8.52 10.66
N THR A 372 2.95 -8.02 9.43
CA THR A 372 1.69 -7.84 8.68
C THR A 372 0.88 -9.13 8.64
N LEU A 373 1.53 -10.26 8.34
CA LEU A 373 0.89 -11.57 8.34
C LEU A 373 0.54 -12.04 9.75
N ALA A 374 1.44 -11.83 10.72
CA ALA A 374 1.18 -12.19 12.11
C ALA A 374 -0.07 -11.46 12.64
N VAL A 375 -0.20 -10.16 12.41
CA VAL A 375 -1.37 -9.36 12.79
C VAL A 375 -2.65 -9.89 12.13
N PHE A 376 -2.59 -10.21 10.84
CA PHE A 376 -3.72 -10.79 10.12
C PHE A 376 -4.13 -12.15 10.70
N GLY A 377 -3.17 -13.04 10.96
CA GLY A 377 -3.42 -14.34 11.58
C GLY A 377 -3.99 -14.24 12.99
N ILE A 378 -3.46 -13.32 13.83
CA ILE A 378 -3.94 -13.10 15.20
C ILE A 378 -5.39 -12.57 15.19
N ALA A 379 -5.75 -11.70 14.27
CA ALA A 379 -7.13 -11.24 14.14
C ALA A 379 -8.09 -12.39 13.79
N MET A 380 -7.66 -13.34 12.92
CA MET A 380 -8.41 -14.57 12.65
C MET A 380 -8.50 -15.49 13.88
N CYS A 381 -7.45 -15.57 14.69
CA CYS A 381 -7.46 -16.26 15.97
C CYS A 381 -8.48 -15.65 16.93
N GLY A 382 -8.53 -14.32 17.02
CA GLY A 382 -9.52 -13.59 17.80
C GLY A 382 -10.95 -13.91 17.40
N ALA A 383 -11.21 -13.97 16.09
CA ALA A 383 -12.51 -14.40 15.57
C ALA A 383 -12.88 -15.81 16.05
N ALA A 384 -11.94 -16.76 15.99
CA ALA A 384 -12.18 -18.14 16.43
C ALA A 384 -12.45 -18.21 17.95
N VAL A 385 -11.77 -17.40 18.75
CA VAL A 385 -11.98 -17.31 20.21
C VAL A 385 -13.40 -16.81 20.51
N ILE A 386 -13.82 -15.70 19.92
CA ILE A 386 -15.16 -15.13 20.14
C ILE A 386 -16.24 -16.11 19.68
N HIS A 387 -16.08 -16.70 18.50
CA HIS A 387 -17.04 -17.70 17.99
C HIS A 387 -17.17 -18.90 18.95
N ARG A 388 -16.09 -19.29 19.61
CA ARG A 388 -16.12 -20.33 20.63
C ARG A 388 -16.89 -19.89 21.88
N VAL A 389 -16.68 -18.67 22.37
CA VAL A 389 -17.45 -18.12 23.49
C VAL A 389 -18.94 -18.12 23.18
N GLU A 390 -19.34 -17.69 21.98
CA GLU A 390 -20.73 -17.70 21.51
C GLU A 390 -21.33 -19.11 21.47
N SER A 391 -20.56 -20.09 21.03
CA SER A 391 -21.01 -21.48 20.95
C SER A 391 -21.23 -22.11 22.33
N VAL A 392 -20.61 -21.60 23.38
CA VAL A 392 -20.84 -22.03 24.78
C VAL A 392 -22.04 -21.31 25.39
N ASN A 393 -22.08 -19.99 25.25
CA ASN A 393 -23.18 -19.17 25.73
C ASN A 393 -23.28 -17.86 24.93
N ALA A 394 -24.26 -17.79 24.02
CA ALA A 394 -24.45 -16.62 23.16
C ALA A 394 -24.69 -15.31 23.93
N ARG A 395 -25.24 -15.35 25.17
CA ARG A 395 -25.48 -14.16 26.00
C ARG A 395 -24.18 -13.55 26.50
N LEU A 396 -23.09 -14.32 26.59
CA LEU A 396 -21.78 -13.83 27.02
C LEU A 396 -20.99 -13.18 25.87
N ALA A 397 -21.36 -13.39 24.63
CA ALA A 397 -20.62 -12.90 23.49
C ALA A 397 -20.47 -11.38 23.49
N LEU A 398 -21.57 -10.64 23.61
CA LEU A 398 -21.54 -9.18 23.61
C LEU A 398 -20.72 -8.60 24.77
N PRO A 399 -20.96 -8.93 26.06
CA PRO A 399 -20.14 -8.39 27.14
C PRO A 399 -18.67 -8.80 27.02
N PHE A 400 -18.38 -10.02 26.55
CA PHE A 400 -17.00 -10.47 26.35
C PHE A 400 -16.30 -9.69 25.24
N VAL A 401 -16.98 -9.44 24.11
CA VAL A 401 -16.47 -8.60 23.01
C VAL A 401 -16.23 -7.17 23.46
N LEU A 402 -17.19 -6.56 24.17
CA LEU A 402 -17.05 -5.20 24.69
C LEU A 402 -15.90 -5.10 25.71
N ALA A 403 -15.81 -6.05 26.64
CA ALA A 403 -14.71 -6.11 27.59
C ALA A 403 -13.36 -6.28 26.88
N GLY A 404 -13.30 -7.14 25.85
CA GLY A 404 -12.10 -7.32 25.03
C GLY A 404 -11.71 -6.05 24.29
N ILE A 405 -12.65 -5.37 23.65
CA ILE A 405 -12.42 -4.09 22.96
C ILE A 405 -11.93 -3.03 23.94
N VAL A 406 -12.62 -2.86 25.07
CA VAL A 406 -12.19 -1.91 26.11
C VAL A 406 -10.79 -2.24 26.62
N SER A 407 -10.49 -3.52 26.88
CA SER A 407 -9.16 -3.95 27.32
C SER A 407 -8.08 -3.61 26.29
N VAL A 408 -8.33 -3.91 25.01
CA VAL A 408 -7.40 -3.60 23.91
C VAL A 408 -7.17 -2.09 23.82
N LEU A 409 -8.22 -1.30 23.83
CA LEU A 409 -8.11 0.16 23.74
C LEU A 409 -7.42 0.73 25.00
N SER A 410 -7.77 0.26 26.20
CA SER A 410 -7.18 0.77 27.46
C SER A 410 -5.69 0.44 27.60
N VAL A 411 -5.23 -0.70 27.08
CA VAL A 411 -3.81 -1.07 27.14
C VAL A 411 -2.98 -0.31 26.12
N TYR A 412 -3.48 -0.18 24.89
CA TYR A 412 -2.68 0.40 23.82
C TYR A 412 -2.82 1.92 23.68
N PHE A 413 -3.98 2.49 24.01
CA PHE A 413 -4.19 3.93 23.87
C PHE A 413 -3.20 4.78 24.70
N PRO A 414 -2.89 4.50 25.97
CA PRO A 414 -1.90 5.26 26.72
C PRO A 414 -0.50 5.17 26.09
N ILE A 415 -0.13 4.01 25.53
CA ILE A 415 1.16 3.81 24.88
C ILE A 415 1.27 4.72 23.65
N TYR A 416 0.21 4.80 22.85
CA TYR A 416 0.19 5.62 21.63
C TYR A 416 0.01 7.12 21.93
N SER A 417 -0.70 7.49 22.98
CA SER A 417 -0.79 8.88 23.42
C SER A 417 0.55 9.38 24.00
N ALA A 418 1.32 8.51 24.64
CA ALA A 418 2.69 8.81 25.06
C ALA A 418 3.64 8.95 23.86
N ALA A 419 3.50 8.09 22.84
CA ALA A 419 4.25 8.22 21.58
C ALA A 419 3.94 9.55 20.87
N LYS A 420 2.70 10.06 20.98
CA LYS A 420 2.31 11.38 20.49
C LYS A 420 3.08 12.50 21.17
N LEU A 421 3.22 12.46 22.49
CA LEU A 421 3.99 13.44 23.24
C LEU A 421 5.49 13.37 22.90
N LEU A 422 6.03 12.16 22.73
CA LEU A 422 7.41 11.94 22.32
C LEU A 422 7.66 12.35 20.86
N ALA A 423 6.71 12.16 19.96
CA ALA A 423 6.83 12.64 18.58
C ALA A 423 6.79 14.17 18.49
N ALA A 424 5.97 14.82 19.32
CA ALA A 424 5.94 16.28 19.46
C ALA A 424 7.24 16.83 20.05
N ASP A 425 7.83 16.14 21.02
CA ASP A 425 9.11 16.53 21.64
C ASP A 425 10.30 16.29 20.70
N ARG A 426 10.26 15.24 19.88
CA ARG A 426 11.26 14.96 18.85
C ARG A 426 11.21 15.94 17.68
N SER A 427 10.03 16.48 17.35
CA SER A 427 9.95 17.54 16.35
C SER A 427 10.77 18.77 16.79
N THR A 428 10.85 19.05 18.08
CA THR A 428 11.71 20.10 18.66
C THR A 428 13.17 19.70 18.75
N GLY A 429 13.50 18.41 18.94
CA GLY A 429 14.88 17.90 18.99
C GLY A 429 15.51 17.67 17.60
N ALA A 430 14.72 17.21 16.64
CA ALA A 430 15.16 17.02 15.25
C ALA A 430 15.51 18.35 14.54
N ILE A 431 14.97 19.47 15.02
CA ILE A 431 15.30 20.82 14.52
C ILE A 431 16.80 21.13 14.67
N SER A 432 17.48 20.56 15.67
CA SER A 432 18.90 20.81 15.92
C SER A 432 19.86 20.11 14.91
N GLU A 433 19.37 19.09 14.19
CA GLU A 433 20.14 18.34 13.19
C GLU A 433 19.75 18.69 11.74
N MET A 434 18.79 19.57 11.54
CA MET A 434 18.30 19.98 10.23
C MET A 434 19.15 21.10 9.64
N THR A 435 19.19 21.16 8.30
CA THR A 435 19.74 22.32 7.61
C THR A 435 18.92 23.58 7.93
N PRO A 436 19.51 24.79 7.82
CA PRO A 436 18.77 26.04 8.04
C PRO A 436 17.45 26.13 7.27
N GLU A 437 17.39 25.57 6.06
CA GLU A 437 16.19 25.57 5.20
C GLU A 437 15.13 24.56 5.71
N GLN A 438 15.56 23.40 6.16
CA GLN A 438 14.70 22.41 6.82
C GLN A 438 14.15 22.93 8.16
N THR A 439 14.99 23.66 8.91
CA THR A 439 14.60 24.32 10.17
C THR A 439 13.57 25.41 9.92
N ILE A 440 13.76 26.24 8.87
CA ILE A 440 12.79 27.26 8.47
C ILE A 440 11.45 26.60 8.08
N ALA A 441 11.46 25.51 7.34
CA ALA A 441 10.25 24.77 6.97
C ALA A 441 9.51 24.22 8.21
N LEU A 442 10.22 23.80 9.25
CA LEU A 442 9.63 23.29 10.49
C LEU A 442 9.20 24.40 11.46
N GLU A 443 10.01 25.45 11.64
CA GLU A 443 9.64 26.64 12.44
C GLU A 443 8.42 27.36 11.87
N VAL A 444 8.30 27.36 10.55
CA VAL A 444 7.15 27.90 9.84
C VAL A 444 5.93 26.98 10.05
N GLY A 445 6.10 25.66 10.17
CA GLY A 445 5.06 24.69 10.54
C GLY A 445 4.47 24.91 11.94
N HIS A 446 5.26 25.37 12.90
CA HIS A 446 4.78 25.79 14.22
C HIS A 446 3.94 27.07 14.23
N ARG A 447 3.96 27.85 13.16
CA ARG A 447 3.21 29.11 12.98
C ARG A 447 2.00 29.00 12.07
N LEU A 448 1.27 27.90 12.04
CA LEU A 448 0.02 27.76 11.27
C LEU A 448 0.16 28.04 9.76
N ILE A 449 1.35 27.92 9.19
CA ILE A 449 1.51 28.04 7.74
C ILE A 449 1.07 26.71 7.13
N ARG A 450 0.21 26.80 6.13
CA ARG A 450 -0.25 25.63 5.39
C ARG A 450 0.92 24.94 4.71
N PHE A 451 1.08 23.65 4.93
CA PHE A 451 2.14 22.84 4.32
C PHE A 451 2.12 22.87 2.78
N ASP A 452 0.95 23.11 2.20
CA ASP A 452 0.73 23.33 0.77
C ASP A 452 1.45 24.59 0.22
N GLU A 453 1.75 25.58 1.07
CA GLU A 453 2.53 26.76 0.70
C GLU A 453 4.04 26.54 0.80
N LEU A 454 4.47 25.58 1.65
CA LEU A 454 5.90 25.32 1.91
C LEU A 454 6.49 24.22 1.02
N VAL A 455 5.72 23.16 0.74
CA VAL A 455 6.18 22.07 -0.10
C VAL A 455 5.55 22.18 -1.48
N THR A 456 6.24 22.81 -2.38
CA THR A 456 5.86 22.98 -3.79
C THR A 456 6.88 22.25 -4.68
N PRO A 457 6.60 22.02 -5.96
CA PRO A 457 7.60 21.51 -6.90
C PRO A 457 8.90 22.33 -6.90
N ASN A 458 8.82 23.64 -6.71
CA ASN A 458 9.99 24.50 -6.65
C ASN A 458 10.81 24.32 -5.37
N THR A 459 10.17 24.12 -4.21
CA THR A 459 10.86 23.84 -2.95
C THR A 459 11.49 22.45 -2.96
N ILE A 460 10.82 21.44 -3.53
CA ILE A 460 11.38 20.12 -3.75
C ILE A 460 12.65 20.20 -4.60
N ARG A 461 12.60 20.96 -5.69
CA ARG A 461 13.74 21.16 -6.59
C ARG A 461 14.91 21.85 -5.90
N SER A 462 14.66 22.87 -5.08
CA SER A 462 15.71 23.61 -4.37
C SER A 462 16.32 22.84 -3.20
N ALA A 463 15.58 21.95 -2.56
CA ALA A 463 15.95 21.24 -1.35
C ALA A 463 16.57 19.85 -1.57
N ASP A 464 16.98 19.50 -2.77
CA ASP A 464 17.52 18.15 -3.13
C ASP A 464 16.60 17.00 -2.68
N GLU A 465 15.29 17.22 -2.72
CA GLU A 465 14.36 16.19 -2.31
C GLU A 465 14.27 15.07 -3.33
N ARG A 466 14.56 13.87 -2.86
CA ARG A 466 14.69 12.67 -3.71
C ARG A 466 13.41 11.86 -3.77
N GLY A 467 12.47 12.11 -2.87
CA GLY A 467 11.29 11.27 -2.70
C GLY A 467 11.60 9.84 -2.22
N THR A 468 12.86 9.53 -1.93
CA THR A 468 13.35 8.23 -1.45
C THR A 468 14.37 8.42 -0.33
N SER A 469 14.48 7.43 0.56
CA SER A 469 15.48 7.44 1.65
C SER A 469 16.91 7.21 1.16
N LYS A 470 17.06 6.68 -0.06
CA LYS A 470 18.32 6.46 -0.78
C LYS A 470 18.07 6.64 -2.27
N ASP A 471 19.13 6.59 -3.07
CA ASP A 471 19.07 6.75 -4.53
C ASP A 471 18.49 5.51 -5.26
N ASP A 472 17.43 4.94 -4.72
CA ASP A 472 16.87 3.66 -5.15
C ASP A 472 16.47 3.66 -6.62
N PHE A 473 15.97 4.79 -7.09
CA PHE A 473 15.49 4.96 -8.46
C PHE A 473 16.32 5.94 -9.27
N LEU A 474 17.55 6.22 -8.81
CA LEU A 474 18.52 6.97 -9.60
C LEU A 474 18.94 6.13 -10.81
N PRO A 475 18.96 6.67 -12.04
CA PRO A 475 19.46 5.97 -13.21
C PRO A 475 20.91 5.51 -13.04
N VAL A 476 21.24 4.30 -13.48
CA VAL A 476 22.57 3.69 -13.31
C VAL A 476 23.70 4.53 -13.93
N GLY A 477 23.41 5.32 -14.96
CA GLY A 477 24.38 6.20 -15.61
C GLY A 477 24.82 7.42 -14.79
N VAL A 478 24.16 7.73 -13.67
CA VAL A 478 24.48 8.90 -12.84
C VAL A 478 25.61 8.53 -11.88
N GLN A 479 26.82 9.01 -12.17
CA GLN A 479 28.01 8.81 -11.32
C GLN A 479 28.15 9.91 -10.26
N ASP A 480 28.04 11.17 -10.70
CA ASP A 480 28.10 12.34 -9.83
C ASP A 480 26.71 12.98 -9.72
N LYS A 481 26.23 13.11 -8.50
CA LYS A 481 24.95 13.78 -8.26
C LYS A 481 25.13 15.29 -8.36
N PRO A 482 24.25 15.99 -9.06
CA PRO A 482 24.26 17.43 -9.04
C PRO A 482 24.01 17.95 -7.62
N ILE A 483 24.81 18.93 -7.20
CA ILE A 483 24.67 19.57 -5.88
C ILE A 483 23.93 20.92 -6.03
N VAL A 484 23.81 21.41 -7.27
CA VAL A 484 23.21 22.71 -7.57
C VAL A 484 21.90 22.48 -8.33
N PRO A 485 20.83 23.18 -7.96
CA PRO A 485 19.57 23.10 -8.69
C PRO A 485 19.72 23.46 -10.16
N SER A 486 19.07 22.72 -11.05
CA SER A 486 18.98 23.09 -12.46
C SER A 486 18.18 24.40 -12.60
N ILE A 487 18.86 25.45 -13.05
CA ILE A 487 18.25 26.78 -13.22
C ILE A 487 17.51 26.85 -14.57
N ASN A 488 18.07 26.22 -15.59
CA ASN A 488 17.51 26.17 -16.94
C ASN A 488 17.08 24.74 -17.29
N PHE A 489 15.91 24.58 -17.88
CA PHE A 489 15.45 23.26 -18.31
C PHE A 489 16.24 22.71 -19.48
N VAL A 490 16.74 23.60 -20.36
CA VAL A 490 17.47 23.26 -21.59
C VAL A 490 18.71 24.12 -21.71
N SER A 491 19.80 23.52 -22.14
CA SER A 491 21.06 24.21 -22.49
C SER A 491 21.60 23.71 -23.82
N ALA A 492 22.41 24.54 -24.50
CA ALA A 492 23.02 24.22 -25.79
C ALA A 492 24.51 24.50 -25.72
N GLU A 493 25.38 23.54 -26.10
CA GLU A 493 26.84 23.71 -26.05
C GLU A 493 27.33 24.64 -27.14
N SER A 494 26.83 24.46 -28.36
CA SER A 494 27.25 25.21 -29.55
C SER A 494 26.25 26.26 -29.99
N GLY A 495 25.40 26.77 -29.06
CA GLY A 495 24.32 27.69 -29.40
C GLY A 495 23.78 28.46 -28.21
N VAL A 496 22.68 29.15 -28.43
CA VAL A 496 21.98 29.94 -27.41
C VAL A 496 20.52 29.47 -27.34
N VAL A 497 20.02 29.26 -26.11
CA VAL A 497 18.60 29.02 -25.88
C VAL A 497 17.90 30.38 -25.82
N LEU A 498 17.08 30.67 -26.84
CA LEU A 498 16.34 31.93 -26.95
C LEU A 498 15.10 31.95 -26.08
N ARG A 499 14.45 30.80 -25.96
CA ARG A 499 13.25 30.60 -25.12
C ARG A 499 13.19 29.14 -24.68
N CYS A 500 12.80 28.91 -23.43
CA CYS A 500 12.50 27.59 -22.92
C CYS A 500 11.28 27.66 -22.01
N GLU A 501 10.37 26.71 -22.20
CA GLU A 501 9.16 26.60 -21.38
C GLU A 501 8.82 25.12 -21.12
N ARG A 502 8.31 24.84 -19.93
CA ARG A 502 7.72 23.55 -19.58
C ARG A 502 6.24 23.59 -19.96
N THR A 503 5.85 22.93 -21.05
CA THR A 503 4.51 23.00 -21.63
C THR A 503 3.52 22.06 -20.96
N ALA A 504 4.00 20.93 -20.43
CA ALA A 504 3.24 20.00 -19.60
C ALA A 504 4.12 19.45 -18.48
N PHE A 505 3.62 18.49 -17.69
CA PHE A 505 4.35 17.98 -16.52
C PHE A 505 5.73 17.41 -16.90
N ASN A 506 5.82 16.65 -17.98
CA ASN A 506 7.04 16.03 -18.49
C ASN A 506 7.31 16.41 -19.97
N GLU A 507 6.99 17.65 -20.35
CA GLU A 507 7.14 18.13 -21.72
C GLU A 507 7.73 19.54 -21.73
N TYR A 508 8.78 19.71 -22.54
CA TYR A 508 9.57 20.93 -22.63
C TYR A 508 9.65 21.35 -24.09
N ARG A 509 9.53 22.66 -24.32
CA ARG A 509 9.73 23.27 -25.63
C ARG A 509 10.79 24.35 -25.52
N ALA A 510 11.82 24.28 -26.36
CA ALA A 510 12.87 25.29 -26.42
C ALA A 510 13.02 25.79 -27.87
N THR A 511 13.32 27.10 -28.02
CA THR A 511 13.80 27.66 -29.26
C THR A 511 15.28 27.89 -29.09
N VAL A 512 16.11 27.30 -29.95
CA VAL A 512 17.57 27.36 -29.89
C VAL A 512 18.12 27.94 -31.17
N ASP A 513 19.22 28.68 -31.08
CA ASP A 513 19.97 29.16 -32.23
C ASP A 513 21.38 28.56 -32.16
N MET A 514 21.65 27.59 -33.02
CA MET A 514 22.86 26.78 -33.02
C MET A 514 23.87 27.33 -34.04
N ARG A 515 25.07 27.66 -33.58
CA ARG A 515 26.16 28.11 -34.47
C ARG A 515 26.67 26.99 -35.36
N GLU A 516 26.73 25.80 -34.82
CA GLU A 516 27.10 24.56 -35.50
C GLU A 516 26.24 23.40 -34.99
N SER A 517 26.18 22.32 -35.74
CA SER A 517 25.43 21.11 -35.30
C SER A 517 26.06 20.58 -34.01
N GLY A 518 25.21 20.27 -33.01
CA GLY A 518 25.68 19.77 -31.73
C GLY A 518 24.56 19.44 -30.75
N PRO A 519 24.94 18.97 -29.54
CA PRO A 519 23.98 18.51 -28.54
C PRO A 519 23.24 19.68 -27.88
N VAL A 520 21.93 19.53 -27.79
CA VAL A 520 21.06 20.28 -26.90
C VAL A 520 20.73 19.37 -25.71
N ARG A 521 21.01 19.86 -24.50
CA ARG A 521 20.81 19.15 -23.25
C ARG A 521 19.47 19.51 -22.63
N LEU A 522 18.73 18.50 -22.19
CA LEU A 522 17.64 18.64 -21.24
C LEU A 522 18.22 18.38 -19.84
N GLU A 523 18.10 19.31 -18.92
CA GLU A 523 18.57 19.17 -17.55
C GLU A 523 17.68 18.21 -16.73
N GLN A 524 17.45 17.03 -17.30
CA GLN A 524 16.78 15.87 -16.72
C GLN A 524 17.68 14.66 -16.94
N PHE A 525 17.79 13.77 -15.95
CA PHE A 525 18.55 12.54 -16.12
C PHE A 525 18.03 11.73 -17.31
N TRP A 526 18.97 11.20 -18.07
CA TRP A 526 18.63 10.31 -19.15
C TRP A 526 18.06 9.00 -18.62
N PHE A 527 16.93 8.62 -19.14
CA PHE A 527 16.28 7.35 -18.89
C PHE A 527 15.54 6.94 -20.18
N PRO A 528 15.46 5.64 -20.53
CA PRO A 528 14.66 5.22 -21.67
C PRO A 528 13.22 5.73 -21.56
N GLY A 529 12.69 6.24 -22.65
CA GLY A 529 11.35 6.84 -22.68
C GLY A 529 11.33 8.35 -22.92
N TRP A 530 12.50 9.01 -22.92
CA TRP A 530 12.61 10.38 -23.47
C TRP A 530 12.52 10.34 -24.98
N SER A 531 11.74 11.23 -25.57
CA SER A 531 11.65 11.50 -27.02
C SER A 531 11.93 12.96 -27.30
N ALA A 532 12.51 13.24 -28.46
CA ALA A 532 12.77 14.59 -28.93
C ALA A 532 12.28 14.78 -30.38
N HIS A 533 11.77 15.98 -30.65
CA HIS A 533 11.44 16.42 -32.00
C HIS A 533 12.16 17.75 -32.24
N VAL A 534 12.87 17.83 -33.36
CA VAL A 534 13.47 19.07 -33.85
C VAL A 534 12.70 19.48 -35.10
N ASP A 535 12.02 20.62 -35.05
CA ASP A 535 11.13 21.10 -36.12
C ASP A 535 10.12 20.03 -36.59
N ARG A 536 9.56 19.29 -35.64
CA ARG A 536 8.62 18.17 -35.83
C ARG A 536 9.24 16.88 -36.44
N GLN A 537 10.55 16.79 -36.57
CA GLN A 537 11.23 15.55 -36.98
C GLN A 537 11.74 14.82 -35.73
N ASP A 538 11.51 13.50 -35.70
CA ASP A 538 11.99 12.65 -34.62
C ASP A 538 13.52 12.61 -34.57
N VAL A 539 14.09 12.88 -33.41
CA VAL A 539 15.53 12.83 -33.16
C VAL A 539 15.80 11.89 -31.97
N ALA A 540 16.86 11.10 -32.07
CA ALA A 540 17.24 10.20 -30.99
C ALA A 540 17.67 10.97 -29.75
N VAL A 541 17.19 10.52 -28.56
CA VAL A 541 17.64 11.02 -27.27
C VAL A 541 18.60 10.03 -26.64
N THR A 542 19.77 10.51 -26.25
CA THR A 542 20.84 9.72 -25.63
C THR A 542 21.30 10.37 -24.33
N ALA A 543 22.09 9.65 -23.53
CA ALA A 543 22.81 10.27 -22.43
C ALA A 543 23.93 11.16 -23.00
N CYS A 544 24.08 12.36 -22.49
CA CYS A 544 25.21 13.24 -22.85
C CYS A 544 26.54 12.63 -22.44
N THR A 545 27.58 12.87 -23.23
CA THR A 545 28.90 12.20 -23.09
C THR A 545 29.57 12.46 -21.74
N ASN A 546 29.37 13.63 -21.14
CA ASN A 546 30.01 14.03 -19.88
C ASN A 546 29.04 14.26 -18.72
N SER A 547 27.76 13.88 -18.91
CA SER A 547 26.76 14.01 -17.88
C SER A 547 25.66 12.97 -18.12
N ALA A 548 25.00 12.53 -17.08
CA ALA A 548 23.93 11.56 -17.20
C ALA A 548 22.58 12.19 -17.60
N VAL A 549 22.55 13.41 -18.14
CA VAL A 549 21.33 14.07 -18.59
C VAL A 549 20.97 13.69 -20.03
N ALA A 550 19.73 13.93 -20.41
CA ALA A 550 19.22 13.62 -21.74
C ALA A 550 19.72 14.65 -22.77
N CYS A 551 20.19 14.16 -23.92
CA CYS A 551 20.68 14.98 -25.03
C CYS A 551 20.03 14.56 -26.36
N CYS A 552 19.85 15.54 -27.24
CA CYS A 552 19.55 15.31 -28.66
C CYS A 552 20.42 16.22 -29.54
N ASP A 553 20.86 15.74 -30.70
CA ASP A 553 21.64 16.53 -31.65
C ASP A 553 20.72 17.42 -32.49
N VAL A 554 21.09 18.70 -32.58
CA VAL A 554 20.36 19.74 -33.32
C VAL A 554 21.27 20.30 -34.39
N PRO A 555 20.80 20.46 -35.65
CA PRO A 555 21.57 21.09 -36.73
C PRO A 555 21.95 22.56 -36.43
N ALA A 556 22.86 23.14 -37.24
CA ALA A 556 23.15 24.58 -37.20
C ALA A 556 21.92 25.37 -37.68
N GLY A 557 21.64 26.50 -37.03
CA GLY A 557 20.52 27.38 -37.34
C GLY A 557 19.53 27.52 -36.20
N SER A 558 18.39 28.17 -36.46
CA SER A 558 17.34 28.40 -35.48
C SER A 558 16.31 27.28 -35.57
N HIS A 559 16.13 26.57 -34.46
CA HIS A 559 15.28 25.38 -34.39
C HIS A 559 14.35 25.38 -33.16
N VAL A 560 13.22 24.72 -33.29
CA VAL A 560 12.31 24.41 -32.16
C VAL A 560 12.52 22.97 -31.72
N VAL A 561 12.96 22.79 -30.50
CA VAL A 561 13.21 21.49 -29.88
C VAL A 561 12.09 21.19 -28.89
N GLU A 562 11.39 20.08 -29.07
CA GLU A 562 10.38 19.56 -28.17
C GLU A 562 10.88 18.26 -27.54
N LEU A 563 10.90 18.20 -26.21
CA LEU A 563 11.35 17.03 -25.46
C LEU A 563 10.23 16.57 -24.54
N LYS A 564 9.95 15.27 -24.58
CA LYS A 564 8.85 14.69 -23.82
C LYS A 564 9.21 13.32 -23.28
N TYR A 565 8.82 13.03 -22.02
CA TYR A 565 8.88 11.69 -21.48
C TYR A 565 7.60 10.92 -21.82
N ILE A 566 7.72 9.87 -22.63
CA ILE A 566 6.60 9.07 -23.12
C ILE A 566 6.50 7.69 -22.43
N GLY A 567 7.45 7.38 -21.53
CA GLY A 567 7.53 6.11 -20.81
C GLY A 567 8.19 4.98 -21.61
N LEU A 568 8.31 3.83 -20.95
CA LEU A 568 9.00 2.66 -21.50
C LEU A 568 8.16 1.91 -22.54
N PRO A 569 8.78 1.32 -23.58
CA PRO A 569 8.07 0.46 -24.54
C PRO A 569 7.32 -0.71 -23.88
N GLU A 570 7.83 -1.23 -22.77
CA GLU A 570 7.26 -2.32 -21.97
C GLU A 570 5.87 -2.02 -21.42
N HIS A 571 5.48 -0.75 -21.32
CA HIS A 571 4.12 -0.34 -20.93
C HIS A 571 3.06 -0.89 -21.88
N ARG A 572 3.37 -0.99 -23.18
CA ARG A 572 2.43 -1.53 -24.18
C ARG A 572 2.08 -2.99 -23.89
N LEU A 573 3.09 -3.81 -23.59
CA LEU A 573 2.87 -5.22 -23.25
C LEU A 573 2.15 -5.36 -21.91
N GLY A 574 2.56 -4.59 -20.89
CA GLY A 574 1.88 -4.55 -19.60
C GLY A 574 0.40 -4.19 -19.74
N ALA A 575 0.07 -3.16 -20.54
CA ALA A 575 -1.30 -2.77 -20.81
C ALA A 575 -2.09 -3.86 -21.55
N LEU A 576 -1.49 -4.53 -22.55
CA LEU A 576 -2.13 -5.65 -23.24
C LEU A 576 -2.48 -6.80 -22.29
N VAL A 577 -1.56 -7.17 -21.38
CA VAL A 577 -1.81 -8.20 -20.36
C VAL A 577 -2.93 -7.76 -19.41
N SER A 578 -2.96 -6.49 -19.02
CA SER A 578 -4.02 -5.94 -18.17
C SER A 578 -5.39 -5.99 -18.87
N CYS A 579 -5.46 -5.57 -20.15
CA CYS A 579 -6.69 -5.64 -20.93
C CYS A 579 -7.17 -7.08 -21.12
N ALA A 580 -6.28 -8.02 -21.40
CA ALA A 580 -6.61 -9.46 -21.54
C ALA A 580 -7.14 -10.03 -20.22
N SER A 581 -6.56 -9.64 -19.08
CA SER A 581 -6.99 -10.07 -17.73
C SER A 581 -8.38 -9.50 -17.39
N ILE A 582 -8.64 -8.24 -17.73
CA ILE A 582 -9.96 -7.61 -17.57
C ILE A 582 -10.99 -8.30 -18.47
N ALA A 583 -10.66 -8.57 -19.73
CA ALA A 583 -11.54 -9.29 -20.64
C ALA A 583 -11.88 -10.70 -20.11
N SER A 584 -10.89 -11.40 -19.56
CA SER A 584 -11.09 -12.72 -18.93
C SER A 584 -12.04 -12.62 -17.73
N LEU A 585 -11.90 -11.58 -16.89
CA LEU A 585 -12.80 -11.34 -15.78
C LEU A 585 -14.23 -11.06 -16.25
N VAL A 586 -14.41 -10.24 -17.29
CA VAL A 586 -15.71 -9.95 -17.91
C VAL A 586 -16.33 -11.23 -18.48
N ALA A 587 -15.55 -12.10 -19.11
CA ALA A 587 -16.02 -13.40 -19.60
C ALA A 587 -16.55 -14.29 -18.44
N ILE A 588 -15.83 -14.37 -17.32
CA ILE A 588 -16.26 -15.10 -16.11
C ILE A 588 -17.60 -14.55 -15.60
N LEU A 589 -17.76 -13.23 -15.57
CA LEU A 589 -18.99 -12.55 -15.14
C LEU A 589 -20.16 -12.90 -16.08
N SER A 590 -19.94 -12.86 -17.39
CA SER A 590 -20.95 -13.12 -18.43
C SER A 590 -21.44 -14.57 -18.38
N ILE A 591 -20.52 -15.54 -18.30
CA ILE A 591 -20.86 -16.96 -18.17
C ILE A 591 -21.64 -17.22 -16.88
N GLY A 592 -21.24 -16.64 -15.77
CA GLY A 592 -21.96 -16.74 -14.50
C GLY A 592 -23.37 -16.12 -14.55
N GLY A 593 -23.54 -15.02 -15.28
CA GLY A 593 -24.83 -14.38 -15.56
C GLY A 593 -25.77 -15.25 -16.39
N ILE A 594 -25.24 -15.85 -17.47
CA ILE A 594 -25.98 -16.73 -18.36
C ILE A 594 -26.46 -17.99 -17.60
N ARG A 595 -25.59 -18.65 -16.84
CA ARG A 595 -25.97 -19.83 -16.04
C ARG A 595 -27.09 -19.55 -15.05
N ARG A 596 -27.11 -18.36 -14.42
CA ARG A 596 -28.20 -17.94 -13.54
C ARG A 596 -29.52 -17.69 -14.27
N ARG A 597 -29.47 -17.15 -15.47
CA ARG A 597 -30.66 -16.85 -16.29
C ARG A 597 -31.34 -18.12 -16.79
N PHE A 598 -30.56 -19.16 -17.09
CA PHE A 598 -31.07 -20.43 -17.62
C PHE A 598 -31.26 -21.53 -16.55
N GLY A 599 -31.18 -21.19 -15.24
CA GLY A 599 -31.50 -22.13 -14.16
C GLY A 599 -30.60 -23.36 -14.06
N VAL A 600 -29.39 -23.31 -14.67
CA VAL A 600 -28.42 -24.41 -14.56
C VAL A 600 -27.77 -24.32 -13.19
N GLU A 601 -28.40 -24.98 -12.20
CA GLU A 601 -27.77 -25.16 -10.88
C GLU A 601 -26.48 -25.97 -11.05
N SER A 602 -25.41 -25.49 -10.41
CA SER A 602 -24.20 -26.29 -10.24
C SER A 602 -24.56 -27.54 -9.45
N PRO A 603 -24.08 -28.72 -9.83
CA PRO A 603 -24.31 -29.94 -9.05
C PRO A 603 -23.81 -29.77 -7.61
N PRO A 604 -24.40 -30.43 -6.64
CA PRO A 604 -24.18 -30.26 -5.19
C PRO A 604 -22.74 -30.49 -4.73
#